data_bf2522ff41d6f5292a93f9ee53ee1dff
#
_entry.id   bf2522ff41d6f5292a93f9ee53ee1dff
#
_cell.length_a   1.000
_cell.length_b   1.000
_cell.length_c   1.000
_cell.angle_alpha   90.00
_cell.angle_beta   90.00
_cell.angle_gamma   90.00
#
_symmetry.space_group_name_H-M   'P 1'
#
loop_
_entity.id
_entity.type
_entity.pdbx_description
1 polymer ?
#
loop_
_entity_poly.entity_id
_entity_poly.type
_entity_poly.pdbx_seq_one_letter_code
_entity_poly.pdbx_strand_id
1 'polypeptide(L)'
;MIPDTEIQTALPALGQGNTAVITGAASGIGLAAAKRLALMGMKIVLADIGGPRLDDASRAVAAIAGDDAVLAVASDVSKADEVDRLADRAFGAFGDVSLLMNNAGVGDNPGKPWDNRDGWKRLLDINFWGIVHGVEAFTPRMLASAKPGLIVNTGSKQGITTPPGNLAYNVSKAGVKTFTEGLAHALRNEPGARLSAHLLIPGFTYTGLTEGATEKPAGAWTGEQVIDFMLESLVRGDFYILCPDNEAARPLDEKRMAWAIGDIIENRPALSRWHPDHKDAFAAFMKG
;
A
#
# COMPACT_ATOMS: atom_id res chain seq x y z
N MET A 1 12.51 -15.60 -6.34
CA MET A 1 13.04 -14.41 -5.63
C MET A 1 14.25 -13.88 -6.39
N ILE A 2 14.19 -12.63 -6.86
CA ILE A 2 15.29 -11.95 -7.57
C ILE A 2 16.40 -11.59 -6.57
N PRO A 3 17.69 -11.73 -6.93
CA PRO A 3 18.80 -11.31 -6.06
C PRO A 3 18.76 -9.80 -5.76
N ASP A 4 19.13 -9.39 -4.55
CA ASP A 4 19.12 -7.99 -4.11
C ASP A 4 19.96 -7.07 -4.99
N THR A 5 21.11 -7.57 -5.48
CA THR A 5 21.99 -6.84 -6.40
C THR A 5 21.30 -6.54 -7.73
N GLU A 6 20.47 -7.44 -8.23
CA GLU A 6 19.69 -7.24 -9.45
C GLU A 6 18.57 -6.21 -9.22
N ILE A 7 17.85 -6.30 -8.08
CA ILE A 7 16.84 -5.32 -7.70
C ILE A 7 17.46 -3.92 -7.61
N GLN A 8 18.58 -3.76 -6.91
CA GLN A 8 19.23 -2.47 -6.71
C GLN A 8 19.81 -1.88 -8.02
N THR A 9 20.24 -2.75 -8.94
CA THR A 9 20.69 -2.32 -10.28
C THR A 9 19.52 -1.81 -11.11
N ALA A 10 18.40 -2.52 -11.11
CA ALA A 10 17.19 -2.12 -11.84
C ALA A 10 16.49 -0.91 -11.21
N LEU A 11 16.55 -0.81 -9.87
CA LEU A 11 15.88 0.21 -9.07
C LEU A 11 16.89 0.96 -8.19
N PRO A 12 17.62 1.93 -8.72
CA PRO A 12 18.63 2.68 -7.94
C PRO A 12 18.06 3.38 -6.69
N ALA A 13 16.74 3.65 -6.65
CA ALA A 13 16.05 4.18 -5.48
C ALA A 13 16.14 3.24 -4.26
N LEU A 14 16.27 1.93 -4.48
CA LEU A 14 16.40 0.91 -3.44
C LEU A 14 17.86 0.54 -3.15
N GLY A 15 18.80 1.37 -3.56
CA GLY A 15 20.23 1.17 -3.35
C GLY A 15 20.64 1.22 -1.88
N GLN A 16 21.75 0.55 -1.56
CA GLN A 16 22.33 0.56 -0.22
C GLN A 16 22.59 2.01 0.26
N GLY A 17 22.26 2.30 1.53
CA GLY A 17 22.41 3.62 2.13
C GLY A 17 21.31 4.63 1.80
N ASN A 18 20.44 4.33 0.84
CA ASN A 18 19.25 5.13 0.55
C ASN A 18 18.20 4.99 1.65
N THR A 19 17.26 5.93 1.72
CA THR A 19 16.26 5.98 2.81
C THR A 19 14.87 5.60 2.33
N ALA A 20 14.23 4.67 3.04
CA ALA A 20 12.83 4.31 2.90
C ALA A 20 12.01 4.84 4.08
N VAL A 21 10.91 5.53 3.80
CA VAL A 21 9.88 5.91 4.78
C VAL A 21 8.67 5.03 4.57
N ILE A 22 8.19 4.38 5.64
CA ILE A 22 7.09 3.43 5.58
C ILE A 22 6.06 3.80 6.65
N THR A 23 4.83 4.10 6.26
CA THR A 23 3.72 4.30 7.20
C THR A 23 3.00 2.98 7.48
N GLY A 24 2.44 2.84 8.69
CA GLY A 24 1.87 1.56 9.13
C GLY A 24 2.95 0.50 9.32
N ALA A 25 4.16 0.91 9.77
CA ALA A 25 5.34 0.07 9.80
C ALA A 25 5.47 -0.82 11.04
N ALA A 26 4.58 -0.70 12.02
CA ALA A 26 4.64 -1.48 13.25
C ALA A 26 4.14 -2.92 13.09
N SER A 27 3.51 -3.28 11.96
CA SER A 27 2.96 -4.61 11.73
C SER A 27 2.77 -4.94 10.24
N GLY A 28 2.38 -6.19 9.96
CA GLY A 28 1.89 -6.63 8.65
C GLY A 28 2.83 -6.32 7.48
N ILE A 29 2.25 -5.81 6.41
CA ILE A 29 2.97 -5.49 5.16
C ILE A 29 4.05 -4.41 5.40
N GLY A 30 3.75 -3.38 6.21
CA GLY A 30 4.69 -2.30 6.50
C GLY A 30 5.94 -2.79 7.25
N LEU A 31 5.77 -3.63 8.26
CA LEU A 31 6.89 -4.23 8.99
C LEU A 31 7.71 -5.19 8.12
N ALA A 32 7.03 -5.97 7.28
CA ALA A 32 7.71 -6.85 6.32
C ALA A 32 8.55 -6.04 5.33
N ALA A 33 8.01 -4.92 4.82
CA ALA A 33 8.75 -3.99 3.96
C ALA A 33 9.97 -3.40 4.69
N ALA A 34 9.79 -2.92 5.92
CA ALA A 34 10.87 -2.36 6.71
C ALA A 34 12.02 -3.35 6.90
N LYS A 35 11.72 -4.59 7.29
CA LYS A 35 12.72 -5.65 7.46
C LYS A 35 13.40 -6.01 6.13
N ARG A 36 12.63 -6.16 5.05
CA ARG A 36 13.16 -6.56 3.74
C ARG A 36 14.10 -5.50 3.16
N LEU A 37 13.73 -4.22 3.27
CA LEU A 37 14.55 -3.11 2.80
C LEU A 37 15.78 -2.88 3.70
N ALA A 38 15.67 -3.13 5.00
CA ALA A 38 16.81 -3.15 5.93
C ALA A 38 17.85 -4.21 5.55
N LEU A 39 17.40 -5.42 5.18
CA LEU A 39 18.29 -6.49 4.66
C LEU A 39 19.02 -6.07 3.37
N MET A 40 18.40 -5.22 2.54
CA MET A 40 19.03 -4.65 1.35
C MET A 40 20.00 -3.49 1.67
N GLY A 41 20.20 -3.16 2.94
CA GLY A 41 21.12 -2.12 3.40
C GLY A 41 20.55 -0.69 3.29
N MET A 42 19.24 -0.53 3.20
CA MET A 42 18.59 0.79 3.24
C MET A 42 18.49 1.31 4.69
N LYS A 43 18.44 2.63 4.83
CA LYS A 43 18.03 3.31 6.07
C LYS A 43 16.52 3.32 6.14
N ILE A 44 15.94 3.04 7.32
CA ILE A 44 14.50 2.84 7.49
C ILE A 44 13.91 3.86 8.46
N VAL A 45 12.89 4.58 8.01
CA VAL A 45 12.01 5.38 8.86
C VAL A 45 10.69 4.62 9.02
N LEU A 46 10.45 4.14 10.25
CA LEU A 46 9.19 3.49 10.61
C LEU A 46 8.23 4.54 11.17
N ALA A 47 7.10 4.74 10.52
CA ALA A 47 6.03 5.60 10.99
C ALA A 47 4.78 4.77 11.33
N ASP A 48 4.27 4.92 12.53
CA ASP A 48 3.04 4.27 13.00
C ASP A 48 2.48 5.04 14.21
N ILE A 49 1.30 4.69 14.66
CA ILE A 49 0.79 5.16 15.95
C ILE A 49 1.79 4.75 17.06
N GLY A 50 2.15 5.71 17.89
CA GLY A 50 3.11 5.49 18.96
C GLY A 50 2.67 4.42 19.96
N GLY A 51 3.65 3.75 20.56
CA GLY A 51 3.44 2.75 21.59
C GLY A 51 4.29 1.49 21.40
N PRO A 52 4.09 0.47 22.25
CA PRO A 52 4.97 -0.71 22.31
C PRO A 52 5.16 -1.44 20.97
N ARG A 53 4.14 -1.47 20.10
CA ARG A 53 4.26 -2.11 18.78
C ARG A 53 5.30 -1.43 17.89
N LEU A 54 5.32 -0.09 17.87
CA LEU A 54 6.31 0.67 17.10
C LEU A 54 7.71 0.49 17.69
N ASP A 55 7.83 0.47 19.02
CA ASP A 55 9.11 0.25 19.70
C ASP A 55 9.67 -1.15 19.40
N ASP A 56 8.80 -2.18 19.42
CA ASP A 56 9.20 -3.56 19.08
C ASP A 56 9.63 -3.68 17.62
N ALA A 57 8.88 -3.06 16.71
CA ALA A 57 9.20 -3.02 15.28
C ALA A 57 10.55 -2.32 15.04
N SER A 58 10.77 -1.18 15.70
CA SER A 58 12.04 -0.44 15.64
C SER A 58 13.22 -1.30 16.07
N ARG A 59 13.11 -1.96 17.24
CA ARG A 59 14.16 -2.88 17.71
C ARG A 59 14.41 -4.04 16.75
N ALA A 60 13.35 -4.61 16.18
CA ALA A 60 13.46 -5.73 15.24
C ALA A 60 14.14 -5.31 13.92
N VAL A 61 13.92 -4.09 13.44
CA VAL A 61 14.56 -3.57 12.22
C VAL A 61 15.98 -3.10 12.53
N ALA A 62 16.24 -2.49 13.69
CA ALA A 62 17.58 -2.08 14.12
C ALA A 62 18.52 -3.29 14.31
N ALA A 63 18.00 -4.42 14.74
CA ALA A 63 18.77 -5.67 14.80
C ALA A 63 19.27 -6.14 13.41
N ILE A 64 18.65 -5.68 12.32
CA ILE A 64 19.04 -5.99 10.94
C ILE A 64 19.97 -4.91 10.37
N ALA A 65 19.57 -3.64 10.48
CA ALA A 65 20.22 -2.52 9.80
C ALA A 65 21.27 -1.79 10.66
N GLY A 66 21.26 -2.00 11.97
CA GLY A 66 21.99 -1.19 12.97
C GLY A 66 21.17 0.02 13.43
N ASP A 67 21.44 0.46 14.67
CA ASP A 67 20.67 1.55 15.31
C ASP A 67 20.76 2.88 14.52
N ASP A 68 21.92 3.20 13.94
CA ASP A 68 22.16 4.43 13.19
C ASP A 68 21.40 4.49 11.85
N ALA A 69 20.88 3.37 11.38
CA ALA A 69 20.14 3.25 10.13
C ALA A 69 18.61 3.19 10.33
N VAL A 70 18.11 3.33 11.56
CA VAL A 70 16.69 3.20 11.87
C VAL A 70 16.19 4.38 12.67
N LEU A 71 15.04 4.94 12.23
CA LEU A 71 14.33 6.01 12.91
C LEU A 71 12.87 5.62 13.09
N ALA A 72 12.40 5.49 14.32
CA ALA A 72 10.98 5.36 14.61
C ALA A 72 10.36 6.73 14.89
N VAL A 73 9.21 6.98 14.27
CA VAL A 73 8.44 8.23 14.42
C VAL A 73 6.98 7.90 14.71
N ALA A 74 6.51 8.25 15.90
CA ALA A 74 5.09 8.20 16.20
C ALA A 74 4.36 9.23 15.34
N SER A 75 3.40 8.79 14.52
CA SER A 75 2.68 9.63 13.57
C SER A 75 1.29 9.06 13.26
N ASP A 76 0.26 9.86 13.46
CA ASP A 76 -1.11 9.59 13.00
C ASP A 76 -1.27 10.17 11.59
N VAL A 77 -1.30 9.30 10.58
CA VAL A 77 -1.39 9.73 9.17
C VAL A 77 -2.67 10.47 8.83
N SER A 78 -3.72 10.37 9.67
CA SER A 78 -4.95 11.14 9.49
C SER A 78 -4.78 12.65 9.76
N LYS A 79 -3.62 13.05 10.29
CA LYS A 79 -3.28 14.42 10.68
C LYS A 79 -2.12 14.93 9.81
N ALA A 80 -2.40 15.87 8.94
CA ALA A 80 -1.41 16.44 8.01
C ALA A 80 -0.16 16.96 8.73
N ASP A 81 -0.33 17.70 9.84
CA ASP A 81 0.76 18.27 10.63
C ASP A 81 1.67 17.20 11.28
N GLU A 82 1.14 15.99 11.58
CA GLU A 82 1.96 14.88 12.06
C GLU A 82 2.77 14.26 10.92
N VAL A 83 2.21 14.20 9.71
CA VAL A 83 2.91 13.71 8.52
C VAL A 83 3.97 14.71 8.06
N ASP A 84 3.72 16.03 8.16
CA ASP A 84 4.73 17.06 7.91
C ASP A 84 5.92 16.90 8.87
N ARG A 85 5.65 16.71 10.17
CA ARG A 85 6.71 16.43 11.18
C ARG A 85 7.46 15.12 10.87
N LEU A 86 6.78 14.09 10.38
CA LEU A 86 7.42 12.85 9.94
C LEU A 86 8.40 13.12 8.80
N ALA A 87 8.00 13.92 7.80
CA ALA A 87 8.87 14.30 6.71
C ALA A 87 10.09 15.09 7.22
N ASP A 88 9.89 16.08 8.08
CA ASP A 88 10.98 16.84 8.68
C ASP A 88 11.99 15.96 9.43
N ARG A 89 11.47 15.00 10.21
CA ARG A 89 12.30 14.03 10.94
C ARG A 89 13.09 13.13 9.99
N ALA A 90 12.45 12.61 8.94
CA ALA A 90 13.08 11.71 7.97
C ALA A 90 14.21 12.41 7.20
N PHE A 91 13.91 13.58 6.61
CA PHE A 91 14.91 14.36 5.88
C PHE A 91 16.01 14.93 6.79
N GLY A 92 15.66 15.33 8.03
CA GLY A 92 16.63 15.83 9.00
C GLY A 92 17.61 14.75 9.48
N ALA A 93 17.16 13.51 9.63
CA ALA A 93 18.00 12.41 10.07
C ALA A 93 18.90 11.84 8.96
N PHE A 94 18.35 11.71 7.74
CA PHE A 94 19.02 10.95 6.69
C PHE A 94 19.32 11.78 5.42
N GLY A 95 18.89 13.03 5.37
CA GLY A 95 19.19 13.99 4.29
C GLY A 95 18.37 13.81 3.03
N ASP A 96 17.91 12.61 2.72
CA ASP A 96 17.14 12.30 1.50
C ASP A 96 16.20 11.12 1.71
N VAL A 97 15.13 11.04 0.90
CA VAL A 97 14.17 9.92 0.88
C VAL A 97 14.02 9.45 -0.54
N SER A 98 14.31 8.18 -0.79
CA SER A 98 14.23 7.57 -2.12
C SER A 98 13.02 6.63 -2.28
N LEU A 99 12.44 6.15 -1.17
CA LEU A 99 11.20 5.39 -1.18
C LEU A 99 10.23 5.96 -0.14
N LEU A 100 9.05 6.35 -0.59
CA LEU A 100 7.89 6.58 0.27
C LEU A 100 6.87 5.47 0.08
N MET A 101 6.61 4.68 1.11
CA MET A 101 5.56 3.67 1.11
C MET A 101 4.41 4.12 2.03
N ASN A 102 3.36 4.67 1.43
CA ASN A 102 2.11 5.02 2.09
C ASN A 102 1.28 3.74 2.27
N ASN A 103 1.43 3.10 3.42
CA ASN A 103 0.86 1.78 3.67
C ASN A 103 -0.10 1.75 4.88
N ALA A 104 -0.05 2.73 5.77
CA ALA A 104 -0.96 2.79 6.92
C ALA A 104 -2.42 2.66 6.50
N GLY A 105 -3.19 1.89 7.24
CA GLY A 105 -4.61 1.70 6.97
C GLY A 105 -5.31 0.87 8.03
N VAL A 106 -6.63 1.01 8.08
CA VAL A 106 -7.53 0.29 8.98
C VAL A 106 -8.63 -0.41 8.19
N GLY A 107 -9.16 -1.50 8.74
CA GLY A 107 -10.23 -2.30 8.13
C GLY A 107 -11.57 -2.18 8.85
N ASP A 108 -11.74 -1.23 9.75
CA ASP A 108 -12.97 -1.01 10.50
C ASP A 108 -14.19 -0.95 9.57
N ASN A 109 -15.28 -1.56 10.00
CA ASN A 109 -16.52 -1.49 9.25
C ASN A 109 -17.51 -0.56 9.97
N PRO A 110 -17.73 0.65 9.47
CA PRO A 110 -18.68 1.59 10.10
C PRO A 110 -20.17 1.21 9.88
N GLY A 111 -20.43 0.08 9.24
CA GLY A 111 -21.80 -0.36 8.97
C GLY A 111 -22.38 0.22 7.68
N LYS A 112 -23.70 0.41 7.66
CA LYS A 112 -24.41 0.94 6.49
C LYS A 112 -24.04 2.40 6.22
N PRO A 113 -24.20 2.88 4.97
CA PRO A 113 -23.79 4.25 4.59
C PRO A 113 -24.44 5.38 5.40
N TRP A 114 -25.53 5.11 6.09
CA TRP A 114 -26.29 6.11 6.87
C TRP A 114 -26.19 5.92 8.39
N ASP A 115 -25.44 4.91 8.88
CA ASP A 115 -25.44 4.56 10.31
C ASP A 115 -24.38 5.32 11.13
N ASN A 116 -23.16 5.52 10.60
CA ASN A 116 -22.00 5.95 11.39
C ASN A 116 -21.09 6.90 10.61
N ARG A 117 -21.45 8.18 10.58
CA ARG A 117 -20.67 9.23 9.89
C ARG A 117 -19.23 9.33 10.40
N ASP A 118 -19.02 9.25 11.71
CA ASP A 118 -17.70 9.43 12.30
C ASP A 118 -16.78 8.25 12.00
N GLY A 119 -17.31 7.03 11.97
CA GLY A 119 -16.58 5.86 11.52
C GLY A 119 -16.17 5.94 10.05
N TRP A 120 -17.06 6.44 9.19
CA TRP A 120 -16.75 6.71 7.79
C TRP A 120 -15.62 7.73 7.65
N LYS A 121 -15.77 8.86 8.36
CA LYS A 121 -14.77 9.92 8.34
C LYS A 121 -13.42 9.41 8.79
N ARG A 122 -13.36 8.75 9.96
CA ARG A 122 -12.12 8.19 10.50
C ARG A 122 -11.43 7.24 9.51
N LEU A 123 -12.19 6.35 8.89
CA LEU A 123 -11.62 5.39 7.92
C LEU A 123 -11.05 6.10 6.69
N LEU A 124 -11.77 7.08 6.14
CA LEU A 124 -11.29 7.87 5.00
C LEU A 124 -10.09 8.74 5.37
N ASP A 125 -10.08 9.34 6.54
CA ASP A 125 -8.97 10.17 7.03
C ASP A 125 -7.67 9.35 7.12
N ILE A 126 -7.76 8.08 7.54
CA ILE A 126 -6.59 7.20 7.63
C ILE A 126 -6.22 6.62 6.26
N ASN A 127 -7.17 5.94 5.60
CA ASN A 127 -6.87 5.10 4.44
C ASN A 127 -6.66 5.87 3.14
N PHE A 128 -7.27 7.05 3.01
CA PHE A 128 -7.18 7.88 1.82
C PHE A 128 -6.41 9.19 2.08
N TRP A 129 -6.85 10.00 3.05
CA TRP A 129 -6.18 11.26 3.35
C TRP A 129 -4.76 11.05 3.88
N GLY A 130 -4.51 9.99 4.64
CA GLY A 130 -3.15 9.66 5.08
C GLY A 130 -2.18 9.44 3.92
N ILE A 131 -2.64 8.88 2.79
CA ILE A 131 -1.83 8.76 1.56
C ILE A 131 -1.63 10.12 0.90
N VAL A 132 -2.68 10.96 0.83
CA VAL A 132 -2.59 12.31 0.29
C VAL A 132 -1.58 13.14 1.08
N HIS A 133 -1.68 13.15 2.41
CA HIS A 133 -0.74 13.86 3.29
C HIS A 133 0.72 13.38 3.08
N GLY A 134 0.93 12.05 2.94
CA GLY A 134 2.25 11.51 2.65
C GLY A 134 2.80 12.04 1.32
N VAL A 135 1.99 12.04 0.27
CA VAL A 135 2.38 12.57 -1.04
C VAL A 135 2.67 14.08 -0.96
N GLU A 136 1.84 14.86 -0.28
CA GLU A 136 2.04 16.31 -0.10
C GLU A 136 3.32 16.64 0.65
N ALA A 137 3.59 15.97 1.77
CA ALA A 137 4.74 16.26 2.63
C ALA A 137 6.09 15.82 2.01
N PHE A 138 6.11 14.72 1.26
CA PHE A 138 7.37 14.11 0.78
C PHE A 138 7.68 14.44 -0.67
N THR A 139 6.70 14.45 -1.59
CA THR A 139 6.94 14.54 -3.03
C THR A 139 7.72 15.79 -3.45
N PRO A 140 7.41 17.01 -2.96
CA PRO A 140 8.17 18.22 -3.36
C PRO A 140 9.65 18.11 -3.00
N ARG A 141 9.98 17.55 -1.84
CA ARG A 141 11.37 17.38 -1.37
C ARG A 141 12.09 16.28 -2.15
N MET A 142 11.40 15.17 -2.47
CA MET A 142 11.92 14.10 -3.30
C MET A 142 12.20 14.61 -4.74
N LEU A 143 11.33 15.43 -5.31
CA LEU A 143 11.54 16.07 -6.62
C LEU A 143 12.75 17.01 -6.60
N ALA A 144 12.88 17.83 -5.55
CA ALA A 144 13.99 18.78 -5.40
C ALA A 144 15.36 18.08 -5.31
N SER A 145 15.43 16.83 -4.86
CA SER A 145 16.66 16.04 -4.82
C SER A 145 17.17 15.66 -6.21
N ALA A 146 16.30 15.64 -7.22
CA ALA A 146 16.56 15.17 -8.57
C ALA A 146 17.16 13.74 -8.66
N LYS A 147 16.99 12.93 -7.60
CA LYS A 147 17.43 11.54 -7.52
C LYS A 147 16.32 10.58 -7.93
N PRO A 148 16.66 9.35 -8.35
CA PRO A 148 15.64 8.32 -8.54
C PRO A 148 14.87 8.05 -7.25
N GLY A 149 13.54 7.99 -7.34
CA GLY A 149 12.71 7.72 -6.20
C GLY A 149 11.41 7.01 -6.57
N LEU A 150 10.84 6.34 -5.58
CA LEU A 150 9.61 5.56 -5.70
C LEU A 150 8.58 6.02 -4.66
N ILE A 151 7.33 6.14 -5.08
CA ILE A 151 6.18 6.32 -4.20
C ILE A 151 5.29 5.10 -4.39
N VAL A 152 5.06 4.33 -3.33
CA VAL A 152 4.20 3.15 -3.34
C VAL A 152 3.00 3.40 -2.44
N ASN A 153 1.81 3.43 -3.02
CA ASN A 153 0.57 3.59 -2.28
C ASN A 153 -0.15 2.24 -2.17
N THR A 154 -0.54 1.85 -0.95
CA THR A 154 -1.19 0.56 -0.69
C THR A 154 -2.70 0.66 -0.90
N GLY A 155 -3.15 0.14 -2.03
CA GLY A 155 -4.55 -0.08 -2.37
C GLY A 155 -5.12 -1.37 -1.79
N SER A 156 -6.02 -2.00 -2.53
CA SER A 156 -6.61 -3.33 -2.26
C SER A 156 -7.39 -3.81 -3.47
N LYS A 157 -7.52 -5.13 -3.66
CA LYS A 157 -8.48 -5.71 -4.62
C LYS A 157 -9.91 -5.22 -4.37
N GLN A 158 -10.27 -4.92 -3.11
CA GLN A 158 -11.58 -4.37 -2.76
C GLN A 158 -11.83 -2.97 -3.33
N GLY A 159 -10.80 -2.19 -3.61
CA GLY A 159 -10.92 -0.90 -4.30
C GLY A 159 -11.22 -1.02 -5.80
N ILE A 160 -11.20 -2.24 -6.35
CA ILE A 160 -11.45 -2.51 -7.79
C ILE A 160 -12.77 -3.25 -7.96
N THR A 161 -12.97 -4.36 -7.27
CA THR A 161 -14.15 -5.23 -7.42
C THR A 161 -15.27 -4.92 -6.44
N THR A 162 -15.04 -4.06 -5.48
CA THR A 162 -16.01 -3.49 -4.52
C THR A 162 -16.99 -4.50 -3.92
N PRO A 163 -16.52 -5.60 -3.28
CA PRO A 163 -17.41 -6.63 -2.74
C PRO A 163 -18.34 -6.06 -1.67
N PRO A 164 -19.59 -6.57 -1.52
CA PRO A 164 -20.45 -6.22 -0.42
C PRO A 164 -19.79 -6.47 0.94
N GLY A 165 -20.17 -5.68 1.95
CA GLY A 165 -19.73 -5.86 3.32
C GLY A 165 -19.14 -4.58 3.93
N ASN A 166 -17.99 -4.13 3.49
CA ASN A 166 -17.35 -2.90 3.99
C ASN A 166 -17.26 -1.82 2.92
N LEU A 167 -18.36 -1.09 2.72
CA LEU A 167 -18.43 -0.05 1.68
C LEU A 167 -17.45 1.10 1.92
N ALA A 168 -17.25 1.52 3.16
CA ALA A 168 -16.32 2.61 3.48
C ALA A 168 -14.88 2.24 3.10
N TYR A 169 -14.46 1.01 3.38
CA TYR A 169 -13.16 0.50 2.96
C TYR A 169 -13.03 0.45 1.43
N ASN A 170 -14.05 -0.07 0.75
CA ASN A 170 -14.07 -0.10 -0.73
C ASN A 170 -13.90 1.29 -1.32
N VAL A 171 -14.65 2.29 -0.81
CA VAL A 171 -14.56 3.70 -1.25
C VAL A 171 -13.15 4.24 -1.02
N SER A 172 -12.57 4.01 0.16
CA SER A 172 -11.21 4.49 0.47
C SER A 172 -10.19 3.92 -0.51
N LYS A 173 -10.25 2.62 -0.79
CA LYS A 173 -9.28 1.94 -1.67
C LYS A 173 -9.52 2.21 -3.16
N ALA A 174 -10.75 2.48 -3.58
CA ALA A 174 -11.06 3.00 -4.92
C ALA A 174 -10.50 4.42 -5.09
N GLY A 175 -10.63 5.28 -4.08
CA GLY A 175 -10.02 6.60 -4.06
C GLY A 175 -8.49 6.54 -4.17
N VAL A 176 -7.84 5.65 -3.41
CA VAL A 176 -6.38 5.43 -3.50
C VAL A 176 -5.94 5.02 -4.89
N LYS A 177 -6.68 4.11 -5.55
CA LYS A 177 -6.40 3.72 -6.95
C LYS A 177 -6.41 4.94 -7.86
N THR A 178 -7.50 5.69 -7.88
CA THR A 178 -7.67 6.85 -8.77
C THR A 178 -6.63 7.95 -8.48
N PHE A 179 -6.36 8.22 -7.20
CA PHE A 179 -5.35 9.18 -6.78
C PHE A 179 -3.95 8.78 -7.25
N THR A 180 -3.58 7.50 -7.12
CA THR A 180 -2.25 7.01 -7.51
C THR A 180 -2.08 7.03 -9.03
N GLU A 181 -3.12 6.75 -9.81
CA GLU A 181 -3.14 6.91 -11.27
C GLU A 181 -2.88 8.36 -11.68
N GLY A 182 -3.57 9.30 -11.03
CA GLY A 182 -3.36 10.74 -11.22
C GLY A 182 -1.95 11.19 -10.85
N LEU A 183 -1.44 10.72 -9.72
CA LEU A 183 -0.07 11.01 -9.27
C LEU A 183 0.98 10.49 -10.26
N ALA A 184 0.85 9.26 -10.73
CA ALA A 184 1.76 8.69 -11.71
C ALA A 184 1.74 9.47 -13.03
N HIS A 185 0.56 9.94 -13.46
CA HIS A 185 0.43 10.80 -14.62
C HIS A 185 1.13 12.15 -14.40
N ALA A 186 0.92 12.79 -13.25
CA ALA A 186 1.56 14.07 -12.92
C ALA A 186 3.09 13.96 -12.89
N LEU A 187 3.63 12.97 -12.18
CA LEU A 187 5.07 12.75 -12.08
C LEU A 187 5.73 12.48 -13.43
N ARG A 188 5.07 11.73 -14.32
CA ARG A 188 5.59 11.46 -15.68
C ARG A 188 5.68 12.73 -16.53
N ASN A 189 4.83 13.72 -16.27
CA ASN A 189 4.80 14.98 -16.99
C ASN A 189 5.55 16.13 -16.28
N GLU A 190 6.09 15.88 -15.08
CA GLU A 190 6.87 16.86 -14.33
C GLU A 190 8.29 16.95 -14.91
N PRO A 191 8.74 18.14 -15.40
CA PRO A 191 10.04 18.29 -16.02
C PRO A 191 11.20 17.91 -15.08
N GLY A 192 12.05 17.00 -15.54
CA GLY A 192 13.22 16.55 -14.77
C GLY A 192 12.92 15.58 -13.63
N ALA A 193 11.66 15.21 -13.41
CA ALA A 193 11.30 14.24 -12.38
C ALA A 193 11.94 12.86 -12.66
N ARG A 194 12.51 12.29 -11.61
CA ARG A 194 13.02 10.92 -11.58
C ARG A 194 12.26 10.07 -10.57
N LEU A 195 11.03 10.48 -10.26
CA LEU A 195 10.11 9.78 -9.37
C LEU A 195 9.08 9.00 -10.17
N SER A 196 8.72 7.84 -9.69
CA SER A 196 7.58 7.08 -10.17
C SER A 196 6.63 6.73 -9.02
N ALA A 197 5.34 6.65 -9.34
CA ALA A 197 4.32 6.19 -8.39
C ALA A 197 3.79 4.84 -8.83
N HIS A 198 3.50 3.98 -7.86
CA HIS A 198 3.04 2.60 -8.04
C HIS A 198 1.89 2.29 -7.08
N LEU A 199 0.95 1.50 -7.53
CA LEU A 199 -0.19 1.04 -6.74
C LEU A 199 0.02 -0.40 -6.31
N LEU A 200 0.31 -0.62 -5.03
CA LEU A 200 0.34 -1.96 -4.44
C LEU A 200 -1.10 -2.40 -4.15
N ILE A 201 -1.49 -3.54 -4.69
CA ILE A 201 -2.86 -4.06 -4.61
C ILE A 201 -2.83 -5.44 -3.95
N PRO A 202 -2.74 -5.51 -2.61
CA PRO A 202 -2.76 -6.78 -1.90
C PRO A 202 -4.10 -7.50 -2.08
N GLY A 203 -4.02 -8.84 -2.15
CA GLY A 203 -5.15 -9.73 -1.95
C GLY A 203 -5.38 -10.00 -0.47
N PHE A 204 -5.93 -11.19 -0.14
CA PHE A 204 -6.10 -11.59 1.24
C PHE A 204 -4.73 -11.78 1.89
N THR A 205 -4.40 -10.91 2.84
CA THR A 205 -3.11 -10.90 3.53
C THR A 205 -3.31 -10.97 5.04
N TYR A 206 -2.59 -11.87 5.70
CA TYR A 206 -2.59 -12.00 7.14
C TYR A 206 -1.77 -10.86 7.76
N THR A 207 -2.46 -9.93 8.41
CA THR A 207 -1.91 -8.73 9.03
C THR A 207 -2.71 -8.40 10.29
N GLY A 208 -2.34 -7.37 11.03
CA GLY A 208 -3.15 -6.85 12.14
C GLY A 208 -4.58 -6.43 11.75
N LEU A 209 -4.86 -6.21 10.46
CA LEU A 209 -6.23 -5.97 9.95
C LEU A 209 -7.10 -7.24 9.96
N THR A 210 -6.49 -8.42 10.09
CA THR A 210 -7.19 -9.71 10.22
C THR A 210 -7.32 -10.14 11.68
N GLU A 211 -7.37 -9.19 12.61
CA GLU A 211 -7.46 -9.43 14.06
C GLU A 211 -8.64 -10.34 14.41
N GLY A 212 -8.36 -11.41 15.15
CA GLY A 212 -9.30 -12.46 15.54
C GLY A 212 -8.90 -13.87 15.08
N ALA A 213 -8.02 -13.98 14.08
CA ALA A 213 -7.43 -15.26 13.71
C ALA A 213 -6.16 -15.49 14.54
N THR A 214 -6.15 -16.49 15.39
CA THR A 214 -4.97 -16.93 16.17
C THR A 214 -3.90 -17.55 15.28
N GLU A 215 -4.28 -17.99 14.08
CA GLU A 215 -3.40 -18.58 13.07
C GLU A 215 -3.67 -17.99 11.68
N LYS A 216 -2.64 -17.95 10.84
CA LYS A 216 -2.76 -17.49 9.46
C LYS A 216 -3.74 -18.36 8.67
N PRO A 217 -4.84 -17.81 8.12
CA PRO A 217 -5.71 -18.55 7.23
C PRO A 217 -4.97 -19.12 6.02
N ALA A 218 -5.32 -20.32 5.58
CA ALA A 218 -4.65 -20.97 4.45
C ALA A 218 -4.71 -20.15 3.14
N GLY A 219 -5.79 -19.42 2.93
CA GLY A 219 -6.00 -18.53 1.76
C GLY A 219 -5.16 -17.25 1.80
N ALA A 220 -4.67 -16.84 2.97
CA ALA A 220 -3.96 -15.58 3.11
C ALA A 220 -2.47 -15.68 2.75
N TRP A 221 -1.93 -14.65 2.10
CA TRP A 221 -0.48 -14.41 2.01
C TRP A 221 0.05 -13.80 3.31
N THR A 222 1.36 -13.88 3.51
CA THR A 222 2.06 -13.11 4.55
C THR A 222 2.48 -11.73 4.01
N GLY A 223 2.85 -10.81 4.91
CA GLY A 223 3.42 -9.53 4.51
C GLY A 223 4.69 -9.68 3.67
N GLU A 224 5.54 -10.67 4.00
CA GLU A 224 6.78 -10.95 3.28
C GLU A 224 6.49 -11.37 1.83
N GLN A 225 5.51 -12.26 1.61
CA GLN A 225 5.10 -12.66 0.25
C GLN A 225 4.62 -11.47 -0.59
N VAL A 226 3.88 -10.53 0.04
CA VAL A 226 3.44 -9.30 -0.63
C VAL A 226 4.63 -8.44 -1.03
N ILE A 227 5.62 -8.28 -0.15
CA ILE A 227 6.80 -7.43 -0.42
C ILE A 227 7.73 -8.05 -1.45
N ASP A 228 7.98 -9.35 -1.39
CA ASP A 228 8.77 -10.03 -2.43
C ASP A 228 8.13 -9.88 -3.81
N PHE A 229 6.80 -10.06 -3.90
CA PHE A 229 6.07 -9.84 -5.15
C PHE A 229 6.10 -8.36 -5.59
N MET A 230 6.01 -7.42 -4.65
CA MET A 230 6.13 -5.98 -4.94
C MET A 230 7.49 -5.66 -5.56
N LEU A 231 8.59 -6.15 -4.98
CA LEU A 231 9.94 -5.88 -5.49
C LEU A 231 10.13 -6.45 -6.90
N GLU A 232 9.68 -7.68 -7.14
CA GLU A 232 9.71 -8.28 -8.47
C GLU A 232 8.88 -7.49 -9.49
N SER A 233 7.71 -7.00 -9.09
CA SER A 233 6.84 -6.19 -9.93
C SER A 233 7.46 -4.82 -10.24
N LEU A 234 8.08 -4.18 -9.27
CA LEU A 234 8.79 -2.92 -9.47
C LEU A 234 9.97 -3.07 -10.46
N VAL A 235 10.72 -4.17 -10.38
CA VAL A 235 11.80 -4.49 -11.34
C VAL A 235 11.24 -4.63 -12.76
N ARG A 236 10.07 -5.19 -12.95
CA ARG A 236 9.38 -5.24 -14.26
C ARG A 236 8.82 -3.89 -14.73
N GLY A 237 8.79 -2.87 -13.86
CA GLY A 237 8.18 -1.57 -14.13
C GLY A 237 6.65 -1.57 -14.01
N ASP A 238 6.06 -2.53 -13.31
CA ASP A 238 4.61 -2.62 -13.13
C ASP A 238 4.09 -1.42 -12.32
N PHE A 239 3.09 -0.71 -12.84
CA PHE A 239 2.36 0.31 -12.08
C PHE A 239 1.32 -0.32 -11.16
N TYR A 240 0.51 -1.26 -11.68
CA TYR A 240 -0.45 -2.03 -10.90
C TYR A 240 0.19 -3.31 -10.38
N ILE A 241 0.60 -3.28 -9.11
CA ILE A 241 1.20 -4.44 -8.43
C ILE A 241 0.07 -5.29 -7.85
N LEU A 242 -0.62 -6.05 -8.71
CA LEU A 242 -1.77 -6.87 -8.35
C LEU A 242 -1.29 -8.19 -7.76
N CYS A 243 -1.20 -8.24 -6.42
CA CYS A 243 -0.76 -9.43 -5.71
C CYS A 243 -1.82 -10.54 -5.80
N PRO A 244 -1.48 -11.74 -6.23
CA PRO A 244 -2.34 -12.88 -6.02
C PRO A 244 -2.47 -13.19 -4.51
N ASP A 245 -3.32 -14.14 -4.17
CA ASP A 245 -3.38 -14.79 -2.88
C ASP A 245 -3.63 -16.29 -3.09
N ASN A 246 -3.66 -17.07 -2.02
CA ASN A 246 -3.81 -18.53 -2.15
C ASN A 246 -5.22 -18.94 -2.60
N GLU A 247 -6.21 -18.04 -2.57
CA GLU A 247 -7.58 -18.29 -3.03
C GLU A 247 -7.84 -17.75 -4.44
N ALA A 248 -7.11 -16.70 -4.86
CA ALA A 248 -7.35 -16.01 -6.11
C ALA A 248 -6.04 -15.77 -6.88
N ALA A 249 -5.75 -16.67 -7.81
CA ALA A 249 -4.69 -16.48 -8.80
C ALA A 249 -5.04 -15.32 -9.75
N ARG A 250 -4.04 -14.75 -10.40
CA ARG A 250 -4.15 -13.60 -11.31
C ARG A 250 -5.27 -13.73 -12.36
N PRO A 251 -5.44 -14.86 -13.07
CA PRO A 251 -6.53 -14.98 -14.07
C PRO A 251 -7.92 -14.88 -13.46
N LEU A 252 -8.09 -15.33 -12.21
CA LEU A 252 -9.37 -15.22 -11.51
C LEU A 252 -9.70 -13.76 -11.16
N ASP A 253 -8.71 -13.01 -10.72
CA ASP A 253 -8.88 -11.58 -10.45
C ASP A 253 -9.19 -10.79 -11.72
N GLU A 254 -8.52 -11.09 -12.82
CA GLU A 254 -8.76 -10.45 -14.12
C GLU A 254 -10.19 -10.66 -14.59
N LYS A 255 -10.72 -11.88 -14.51
CA LYS A 255 -12.13 -12.17 -14.82
C LYS A 255 -13.09 -11.41 -13.90
N ARG A 256 -12.80 -11.34 -12.61
CA ARG A 256 -13.62 -10.58 -11.65
C ARG A 256 -13.65 -9.08 -11.97
N MET A 257 -12.50 -8.52 -12.35
CA MET A 257 -12.39 -7.11 -12.76
C MET A 257 -13.11 -6.86 -14.09
N ALA A 258 -12.94 -7.74 -15.09
CA ALA A 258 -13.63 -7.65 -16.36
C ALA A 258 -15.16 -7.73 -16.20
N TRP A 259 -15.65 -8.59 -15.32
CA TRP A 259 -17.07 -8.65 -14.99
C TRP A 259 -17.54 -7.34 -14.36
N ALA A 260 -16.81 -6.82 -13.37
CA ALA A 260 -17.20 -5.60 -12.64
C ALA A 260 -17.27 -4.37 -13.58
N ILE A 261 -16.31 -4.19 -14.48
CA ILE A 261 -16.37 -3.10 -15.46
C ILE A 261 -17.48 -3.30 -16.49
N GLY A 262 -17.78 -4.56 -16.80
CA GLY A 262 -18.91 -4.95 -17.66
C GLY A 262 -20.27 -4.50 -17.10
N ASP A 263 -20.42 -4.33 -15.79
CA ASP A 263 -21.65 -3.79 -15.21
C ASP A 263 -21.92 -2.37 -15.73
N ILE A 264 -20.88 -1.56 -15.92
CA ILE A 264 -21.00 -0.20 -16.48
C ILE A 264 -21.23 -0.26 -17.99
N ILE A 265 -20.46 -1.07 -18.71
CA ILE A 265 -20.50 -1.15 -20.17
C ILE A 265 -21.86 -1.63 -20.66
N GLU A 266 -22.41 -2.64 -20.01
CA GLU A 266 -23.68 -3.30 -20.42
C GLU A 266 -24.89 -2.77 -19.64
N ASN A 267 -24.67 -1.80 -18.73
CA ASN A 267 -25.71 -1.25 -17.84
C ASN A 267 -26.45 -2.34 -17.04
N ARG A 268 -25.69 -3.30 -16.52
CA ARG A 268 -26.22 -4.32 -15.60
C ARG A 268 -26.51 -3.71 -14.22
N PRO A 269 -27.30 -4.38 -13.36
CA PRO A 269 -27.48 -3.93 -11.99
C PRO A 269 -26.14 -3.76 -11.27
N ALA A 270 -26.04 -2.75 -10.41
CA ALA A 270 -24.83 -2.51 -9.61
C ALA A 270 -24.43 -3.75 -8.84
N LEU A 271 -23.14 -4.10 -8.85
CA LEU A 271 -22.60 -5.27 -8.20
C LEU A 271 -23.27 -6.57 -8.66
N SER A 272 -23.50 -6.72 -9.97
CA SER A 272 -24.24 -7.83 -10.58
C SER A 272 -23.66 -9.21 -10.22
N ARG A 273 -22.37 -9.29 -9.90
CA ARG A 273 -21.73 -10.52 -9.39
C ARG A 273 -22.45 -11.11 -8.18
N TRP A 274 -23.07 -10.27 -7.35
CA TRP A 274 -23.80 -10.67 -6.13
C TRP A 274 -25.32 -10.52 -6.28
N HIS A 275 -25.80 -10.14 -7.47
CA HIS A 275 -27.21 -10.03 -7.74
C HIS A 275 -27.80 -11.42 -8.04
N PRO A 276 -28.95 -11.81 -7.43
CA PRO A 276 -29.52 -13.14 -7.62
C PRO A 276 -29.72 -13.53 -9.10
N ASP A 277 -30.25 -12.61 -9.90
CA ASP A 277 -30.59 -12.84 -11.31
C ASP A 277 -29.35 -12.97 -12.22
N HIS A 278 -28.17 -12.58 -11.76
CA HIS A 278 -26.94 -12.65 -12.53
C HIS A 278 -25.98 -13.76 -12.08
N LYS A 279 -26.35 -14.55 -11.06
CA LYS A 279 -25.52 -15.61 -10.50
C LYS A 279 -25.04 -16.62 -11.53
N ASP A 280 -25.96 -17.11 -12.36
CA ASP A 280 -25.66 -18.13 -13.37
C ASP A 280 -24.82 -17.54 -14.53
N ALA A 281 -25.15 -16.31 -14.96
CA ALA A 281 -24.37 -15.59 -15.96
C ALA A 281 -22.92 -15.33 -15.48
N PHE A 282 -22.74 -14.88 -14.24
CA PHE A 282 -21.41 -14.75 -13.66
C PHE A 282 -20.67 -16.10 -13.59
N ALA A 283 -21.33 -17.15 -13.15
CA ALA A 283 -20.73 -18.48 -13.08
C ALA A 283 -20.29 -19.01 -14.45
N ALA A 284 -21.07 -18.75 -15.51
CA ALA A 284 -20.75 -19.08 -16.88
C ALA A 284 -19.53 -18.28 -17.37
N PHE A 285 -19.53 -16.97 -17.13
CA PHE A 285 -18.41 -16.08 -17.49
C PHE A 285 -17.09 -16.51 -16.84
N MET A 286 -17.13 -16.96 -15.58
CA MET A 286 -15.94 -17.42 -14.88
C MET A 286 -15.35 -18.71 -15.43
N LYS A 287 -16.13 -19.53 -16.15
CA LYS A 287 -15.68 -20.81 -16.76
C LYS A 287 -15.06 -20.62 -18.16
N GLY A 288 -15.57 -19.65 -18.93
CA GLY A 288 -15.02 -19.29 -20.27
C GLY A 288 -13.73 -18.51 -20.12
#